data_c6c9b04de8379b3fd474b6164696fef3
#
_entry.id   c6c9b04de8379b3fd474b6164696fef3
#
_cell.length_a   1.000
_cell.length_b   1.000
_cell.length_c   1.000
_cell.angle_alpha   90.00
_cell.angle_beta   90.00
_cell.angle_gamma   90.00
#
_symmetry.space_group_name_H-M   'P 1'
#
loop_
_entity.id
_entity.type
_entity.pdbx_description
1 polymer ?
#
loop_
_entity_poly.entity_id
_entity_poly.type
_entity_poly.pdbx_seq_one_letter_code
_entity_poly.pdbx_strand_id
1 'polypeptide(L)'
;MKLNSQDLEKIADLTLDCYNQNAEHFWEGTRYHDVSQNIAAMLQYIEGDRPFTILDFGCGPGRDLRVFAELGHVAIGLEGAAQFAAMARAYSGCEVWQQSFLKLDLPENYFDGVFANASLFHIPSQELPRVLLELRACLKPGGVLFSSNPHGHNEEGWSYGRYGT
;
A
#
# COMPACT_ATOMS: atom_id res chain seq x y z
N MET A 1 -5.53 -12.17 22.37
CA MET A 1 -4.55 -11.54 23.29
C MET A 1 -3.98 -10.32 22.56
N LYS A 2 -3.96 -9.16 23.19
CA LYS A 2 -3.49 -7.93 22.50
C LYS A 2 -1.95 -7.97 22.41
N LEU A 3 -1.41 -7.77 21.21
CA LEU A 3 0.02 -7.70 20.96
C LEU A 3 0.61 -6.42 21.59
N ASN A 4 1.79 -6.50 22.17
CA ASN A 4 2.51 -5.33 22.64
C ASN A 4 3.32 -4.67 21.50
N SER A 5 3.91 -3.50 21.75
CA SER A 5 4.64 -2.75 20.73
C SER A 5 5.84 -3.51 20.15
N GLN A 6 6.53 -4.31 20.97
CA GLN A 6 7.68 -5.11 20.50
C GLN A 6 7.22 -6.26 19.60
N ASP A 7 6.08 -6.90 19.93
CA ASP A 7 5.50 -7.95 19.08
C ASP A 7 5.07 -7.38 17.72
N LEU A 8 4.46 -6.20 17.72
CA LEU A 8 4.05 -5.51 16.50
C LEU A 8 5.24 -5.13 15.62
N GLU A 9 6.30 -4.56 16.20
CA GLU A 9 7.53 -4.24 15.47
C GLU A 9 8.16 -5.50 14.86
N LYS A 10 8.27 -6.57 15.64
CA LYS A 10 8.81 -7.85 15.17
C LYS A 10 7.98 -8.44 14.02
N ILE A 11 6.66 -8.37 14.09
CA ILE A 11 5.76 -8.82 13.02
C ILE A 11 6.03 -8.02 11.74
N ALA A 12 6.13 -6.70 11.84
CA ALA A 12 6.42 -5.83 10.71
C ALA A 12 7.80 -6.14 10.10
N ASP A 13 8.83 -6.19 10.92
CA ASP A 13 10.22 -6.43 10.48
C ASP A 13 10.35 -7.78 9.75
N LEU A 14 9.82 -8.85 10.32
CA LEU A 14 9.90 -10.18 9.69
C LEU A 14 9.12 -10.25 8.36
N THR A 15 7.98 -9.57 8.28
CA THR A 15 7.18 -9.50 7.04
C THR A 15 7.94 -8.72 5.96
N LEU A 16 8.52 -7.58 6.32
CA LEU A 16 9.31 -6.76 5.40
C LEU A 16 10.60 -7.47 4.96
N ASP A 17 11.27 -8.18 5.86
CA ASP A 17 12.45 -8.99 5.53
C ASP A 17 12.11 -10.10 4.55
N CYS A 18 10.97 -10.76 4.71
CA CYS A 18 10.51 -11.76 3.76
C CYS A 18 10.34 -11.18 2.36
N TYR A 19 9.73 -9.99 2.23
CA TYR A 19 9.60 -9.31 0.95
C TYR A 19 10.94 -8.86 0.39
N ASN A 20 11.85 -8.33 1.22
CA ASN A 20 13.19 -7.92 0.78
C ASN A 20 13.98 -9.10 0.20
N GLN A 21 13.91 -10.27 0.84
CA GLN A 21 14.62 -11.47 0.40
C GLN A 21 14.05 -12.08 -0.89
N ASN A 22 12.77 -11.87 -1.17
CA ASN A 22 12.06 -12.47 -2.29
C ASN A 22 11.63 -11.43 -3.35
N ALA A 23 12.20 -10.24 -3.36
CA ALA A 23 11.71 -9.11 -4.15
C ALA A 23 11.68 -9.41 -5.66
N GLU A 24 12.74 -9.96 -6.23
CA GLU A 24 12.81 -10.30 -7.65
C GLU A 24 11.80 -11.38 -8.03
N HIS A 25 11.70 -12.44 -7.24
CA HIS A 25 10.75 -13.52 -7.48
C HIS A 25 9.29 -13.01 -7.41
N PHE A 26 8.99 -12.13 -6.46
CA PHE A 26 7.69 -11.48 -6.36
C PHE A 26 7.38 -10.64 -7.60
N TRP A 27 8.36 -9.85 -8.06
CA TRP A 27 8.21 -9.04 -9.27
C TRP A 27 7.93 -9.89 -10.51
N GLU A 28 8.71 -10.95 -10.72
CA GLU A 28 8.50 -11.87 -11.85
C GLU A 28 7.10 -12.49 -11.84
N GLY A 29 6.59 -12.83 -10.66
CA GLY A 29 5.26 -13.43 -10.50
C GLY A 29 4.09 -12.44 -10.63
N THR A 30 4.31 -11.14 -10.46
CA THR A 30 3.22 -10.15 -10.34
C THR A 30 3.22 -9.04 -11.37
N ARG A 31 4.34 -8.79 -12.06
CA ARG A 31 4.50 -7.62 -12.96
C ARG A 31 3.50 -7.55 -14.12
N TYR A 32 2.91 -8.67 -14.51
CA TYR A 32 1.93 -8.74 -15.59
C TYR A 32 0.49 -8.90 -15.12
N HIS A 33 0.23 -8.85 -13.81
CA HIS A 33 -1.14 -8.87 -13.31
C HIS A 33 -1.86 -7.59 -13.74
N ASP A 34 -3.02 -7.76 -14.36
CA ASP A 34 -3.89 -6.67 -14.76
C ASP A 34 -4.83 -6.32 -13.60
N VAL A 35 -4.69 -5.11 -13.07
CA VAL A 35 -5.56 -4.54 -12.03
C VAL A 35 -6.26 -3.27 -12.52
N SER A 36 -6.35 -3.08 -13.82
CA SER A 36 -6.98 -1.89 -14.44
C SER A 36 -8.40 -1.65 -13.95
N GLN A 37 -9.17 -2.69 -13.70
CA GLN A 37 -10.51 -2.59 -13.12
C GLN A 37 -10.51 -1.99 -11.69
N ASN A 38 -9.50 -2.32 -10.87
CA ASN A 38 -9.37 -1.78 -9.52
C ASN A 38 -9.00 -0.28 -9.57
N ILE A 39 -8.08 0.08 -10.45
CA ILE A 39 -7.68 1.46 -10.70
C ILE A 39 -8.88 2.28 -11.19
N ALA A 40 -9.61 1.79 -12.19
CA ALA A 40 -10.80 2.43 -12.69
C ALA A 40 -11.90 2.57 -11.62
N ALA A 41 -12.09 1.54 -10.78
CA ALA A 41 -13.05 1.56 -9.69
C ALA A 41 -12.75 2.68 -8.68
N MET A 42 -11.49 2.95 -8.36
CA MET A 42 -11.13 4.08 -7.50
C MET A 42 -11.34 5.41 -8.21
N LEU A 43 -10.76 5.57 -9.39
CA LEU A 43 -10.72 6.86 -10.10
C LEU A 43 -12.11 7.41 -10.43
N GLN A 44 -13.11 6.55 -10.71
CA GLN A 44 -14.46 6.97 -11.04
C GLN A 44 -15.21 7.65 -9.89
N TYR A 45 -14.81 7.40 -8.64
CA TYR A 45 -15.48 7.94 -7.44
C TYR A 45 -14.75 9.14 -6.84
N ILE A 46 -13.55 9.48 -7.32
CA ILE A 46 -12.87 10.70 -6.87
C ILE A 46 -13.60 11.92 -7.43
N GLU A 47 -14.01 12.80 -6.54
CA GLU A 47 -14.62 14.07 -6.92
C GLU A 47 -13.55 15.10 -7.31
N GLY A 48 -13.91 15.98 -8.28
CA GLY A 48 -13.03 17.04 -8.74
C GLY A 48 -12.41 16.77 -10.11
N ASP A 49 -11.45 17.62 -10.48
CA ASP A 49 -10.84 17.62 -11.80
C ASP A 49 -9.49 16.89 -11.79
N ARG A 50 -9.24 16.13 -12.87
CA ARG A 50 -7.94 15.52 -13.14
C ARG A 50 -6.90 16.58 -13.50
N PRO A 51 -5.58 16.38 -13.22
CA PRO A 51 -4.99 15.18 -12.62
C PRO A 51 -5.19 15.10 -11.10
N PHE A 52 -5.29 13.88 -10.59
CA PHE A 52 -5.39 13.60 -9.16
C PHE A 52 -4.01 13.36 -8.53
N THR A 53 -3.91 13.58 -7.21
CA THR A 53 -2.76 13.17 -6.40
C THR A 53 -3.12 11.87 -5.68
N ILE A 54 -2.42 10.80 -6.01
CA ILE A 54 -2.74 9.43 -5.57
C ILE A 54 -1.60 8.89 -4.70
N LEU A 55 -1.96 8.31 -3.55
CA LEU A 55 -1.07 7.49 -2.75
C LEU A 55 -1.29 6.02 -3.10
N ASP A 56 -0.25 5.36 -3.61
CA ASP A 56 -0.22 3.90 -3.76
C ASP A 56 0.33 3.29 -2.47
N PHE A 57 -0.59 2.85 -1.59
CA PHE A 57 -0.31 2.40 -0.24
C PHE A 57 0.06 0.92 -0.23
N GLY A 58 1.34 0.65 -0.02
CA GLY A 58 1.93 -0.67 -0.24
C GLY A 58 2.18 -0.91 -1.72
N CYS A 59 2.92 -0.01 -2.37
CA CYS A 59 3.09 -0.01 -3.82
C CYS A 59 3.93 -1.18 -4.35
N GLY A 60 4.57 -1.95 -3.47
CA GLY A 60 5.47 -3.02 -3.87
C GLY A 60 6.54 -2.54 -4.87
N PRO A 61 6.88 -3.33 -5.89
CA PRO A 61 7.85 -2.94 -6.93
C PRO A 61 7.40 -1.83 -7.88
N GLY A 62 6.19 -1.24 -7.71
CA GLY A 62 5.76 -0.04 -8.42
C GLY A 62 4.96 -0.26 -9.70
N ARG A 63 4.39 -1.45 -9.92
CA ARG A 63 3.57 -1.75 -11.11
C ARG A 63 2.40 -0.79 -11.25
N ASP A 64 1.58 -0.65 -10.21
CA ASP A 64 0.36 0.16 -10.22
C ASP A 64 0.70 1.65 -10.14
N LEU A 65 1.74 1.98 -9.37
CA LEU A 65 2.29 3.33 -9.27
C LEU A 65 2.66 3.92 -10.66
N ARG A 66 3.30 3.10 -11.49
CA ARG A 66 3.61 3.49 -12.87
C ARG A 66 2.36 3.72 -13.71
N VAL A 67 1.34 2.88 -13.57
CA VAL A 67 0.07 3.04 -14.31
C VAL A 67 -0.60 4.38 -13.97
N PHE A 68 -0.66 4.76 -12.70
CA PHE A 68 -1.19 6.07 -12.31
C PHE A 68 -0.41 7.23 -12.95
N ALA A 69 0.91 7.15 -12.97
CA ALA A 69 1.76 8.16 -13.61
C ALA A 69 1.51 8.23 -15.13
N GLU A 70 1.41 7.08 -15.81
CA GLU A 70 1.11 7.00 -17.24
C GLU A 70 -0.30 7.54 -17.59
N LEU A 71 -1.26 7.45 -16.67
CA LEU A 71 -2.57 8.08 -16.78
C LEU A 71 -2.55 9.60 -16.54
N GLY A 72 -1.40 10.18 -16.22
CA GLY A 72 -1.22 11.62 -16.02
C GLY A 72 -1.45 12.12 -14.60
N HIS A 73 -1.63 11.21 -13.62
CA HIS A 73 -1.80 11.58 -12.22
C HIS A 73 -0.45 11.82 -11.53
N VAL A 74 -0.47 12.59 -10.44
CA VAL A 74 0.67 12.69 -9.52
C VAL A 74 0.60 11.49 -8.57
N ALA A 75 1.44 10.50 -8.79
CA ALA A 75 1.45 9.27 -8.02
C ALA A 75 2.66 9.24 -7.06
N ILE A 76 2.38 8.94 -5.80
CA ILE A 76 3.38 8.75 -4.75
C ILE A 76 3.19 7.35 -4.18
N GLY A 77 4.28 6.58 -4.10
CA GLY A 77 4.27 5.26 -3.48
C GLY A 77 4.61 5.33 -1.99
N LEU A 78 4.04 4.43 -1.22
CA LEU A 78 4.47 4.15 0.15
C LEU A 78 4.76 2.66 0.26
N GLU A 79 5.96 2.32 0.72
CA GLU A 79 6.42 0.93 0.81
C GLU A 79 7.39 0.75 1.97
N GLY A 80 7.17 -0.29 2.77
CA GLY A 80 8.01 -0.58 3.93
C GLY A 80 9.26 -1.39 3.59
N ALA A 81 9.21 -2.26 2.58
CA ALA A 81 10.32 -3.09 2.17
C ALA A 81 11.31 -2.28 1.32
N ALA A 82 12.55 -2.13 1.80
CA ALA A 82 13.56 -1.28 1.15
C ALA A 82 13.87 -1.71 -0.30
N GLN A 83 13.90 -3.01 -0.58
CA GLN A 83 14.12 -3.53 -1.93
C GLN A 83 12.96 -3.17 -2.86
N PHE A 84 11.72 -3.32 -2.42
CA PHE A 84 10.56 -2.90 -3.19
C PHE A 84 10.54 -1.39 -3.42
N ALA A 85 10.85 -0.58 -2.42
CA ALA A 85 10.90 0.87 -2.56
C ALA A 85 11.93 1.31 -3.61
N ALA A 86 13.12 0.69 -3.63
CA ALA A 86 14.13 0.94 -4.65
C ALA A 86 13.67 0.51 -6.05
N MET A 87 13.07 -0.67 -6.18
CA MET A 87 12.50 -1.15 -7.45
C MET A 87 11.38 -0.24 -7.95
N ALA A 88 10.49 0.20 -7.06
CA ALA A 88 9.38 1.08 -7.40
C ALA A 88 9.86 2.43 -7.94
N ARG A 89 10.87 3.04 -7.31
CA ARG A 89 11.48 4.28 -7.81
C ARG A 89 12.10 4.10 -9.19
N ALA A 90 12.86 3.02 -9.38
CA ALA A 90 13.52 2.74 -10.66
C ALA A 90 12.51 2.44 -11.78
N TYR A 91 11.48 1.65 -11.49
CA TYR A 91 10.49 1.22 -12.47
C TYR A 91 9.48 2.31 -12.85
N SER A 92 8.97 3.04 -11.86
CA SER A 92 7.91 4.03 -12.08
C SER A 92 8.44 5.44 -12.37
N GLY A 93 9.63 5.78 -11.87
CA GLY A 93 10.15 7.15 -11.86
C GLY A 93 9.43 8.08 -10.87
N CYS A 94 8.53 7.53 -10.04
CA CYS A 94 7.76 8.30 -9.06
C CYS A 94 8.50 8.43 -7.74
N GLU A 95 8.05 9.39 -6.93
CA GLU A 95 8.43 9.50 -5.52
C GLU A 95 7.91 8.31 -4.74
N VAL A 96 8.72 7.72 -3.88
CA VAL A 96 8.34 6.62 -2.99
C VAL A 96 8.83 6.90 -1.59
N TRP A 97 7.91 6.94 -0.64
CA TRP A 97 8.19 7.07 0.78
C TRP A 97 8.40 5.69 1.40
N GLN A 98 9.56 5.48 1.99
CA GLN A 98 9.84 4.24 2.70
C GLN A 98 9.35 4.37 4.14
N GLN A 99 8.17 3.82 4.40
CA GLN A 99 7.54 3.85 5.73
C GLN A 99 6.90 2.50 6.06
N SER A 100 6.99 2.09 7.32
CA SER A 100 6.19 0.98 7.84
C SER A 100 4.73 1.41 8.04
N PHE A 101 3.77 0.53 7.78
CA PHE A 101 2.34 0.77 8.06
C PHE A 101 2.06 1.02 9.55
N LEU A 102 2.97 0.60 10.43
CA LEU A 102 2.85 0.84 11.86
C LEU A 102 3.41 2.19 12.31
N LYS A 103 4.18 2.87 11.45
CA LYS A 103 4.81 4.18 11.73
C LYS A 103 4.64 5.09 10.51
N LEU A 104 3.43 5.57 10.30
CA LEU A 104 3.09 6.45 9.18
C LEU A 104 3.39 7.92 9.52
N ASP A 105 3.88 8.64 8.52
CA ASP A 105 4.04 10.09 8.52
C ASP A 105 3.45 10.62 7.21
N LEU A 106 2.15 10.89 7.22
CA LEU A 106 1.36 11.30 6.07
C LEU A 106 0.90 12.75 6.21
N PRO A 107 1.00 13.56 5.14
CA PRO A 107 0.45 14.92 5.17
C PRO A 107 -1.08 14.89 5.22
N GLU A 108 -1.67 15.79 6.00
CA GLU A 108 -3.12 15.94 6.09
C GLU A 108 -3.72 16.58 4.83
N ASN A 109 -4.92 16.14 4.44
CA ASN A 109 -5.70 16.72 3.33
C ASN A 109 -4.88 16.88 2.04
N TYR A 110 -4.12 15.86 1.68
CA TYR A 110 -3.16 15.95 0.59
C TYR A 110 -3.54 15.11 -0.63
N PHE A 111 -4.07 13.91 -0.43
CA PHE A 111 -4.38 12.96 -1.50
C PHE A 111 -5.84 13.03 -1.93
N ASP A 112 -6.07 12.95 -3.24
CA ASP A 112 -7.41 12.76 -3.82
C ASP A 112 -7.84 11.29 -3.71
N GLY A 113 -6.90 10.37 -3.78
CA GLY A 113 -7.13 8.94 -3.64
C GLY A 113 -6.01 8.22 -2.92
N VAL A 114 -6.37 7.18 -2.17
CA VAL A 114 -5.46 6.19 -1.59
C VAL A 114 -5.80 4.83 -2.18
N PHE A 115 -4.84 4.21 -2.84
CA PHE A 115 -4.96 2.91 -3.48
C PHE A 115 -4.24 1.86 -2.63
N ALA A 116 -4.99 1.06 -1.88
CA ALA A 116 -4.48 -0.02 -1.04
C ALA A 116 -4.80 -1.38 -1.67
N ASN A 117 -4.14 -1.69 -2.78
CA ASN A 117 -4.37 -2.92 -3.52
C ASN A 117 -3.54 -4.06 -2.94
N ALA A 118 -4.19 -4.99 -2.27
CA ALA A 118 -3.59 -6.15 -1.61
C ALA A 118 -2.48 -5.77 -0.59
N SER A 119 -2.74 -4.79 0.27
CA SER A 119 -1.77 -4.31 1.25
C SER A 119 -2.29 -4.25 2.69
N LEU A 120 -3.54 -3.84 2.93
CA LEU A 120 -4.07 -3.64 4.28
C LEU A 120 -4.08 -4.92 5.13
N PHE A 121 -4.17 -6.09 4.52
CA PHE A 121 -4.19 -7.36 5.23
C PHE A 121 -2.86 -7.71 5.94
N HIS A 122 -1.78 -6.98 5.65
CA HIS A 122 -0.51 -7.09 6.39
C HIS A 122 -0.48 -6.28 7.70
N ILE A 123 -1.51 -5.50 7.95
CA ILE A 123 -1.63 -4.73 9.20
C ILE A 123 -2.30 -5.61 10.24
N PRO A 124 -1.67 -5.85 11.41
CA PRO A 124 -2.32 -6.54 12.51
C PRO A 124 -3.70 -5.94 12.81
N SER A 125 -4.71 -6.75 13.00
CA SER A 125 -6.11 -6.33 13.13
C SER A 125 -6.32 -5.27 14.21
N GLN A 126 -5.55 -5.33 15.30
CA GLN A 126 -5.59 -4.34 16.38
C GLN A 126 -5.10 -2.93 15.97
N GLU A 127 -4.25 -2.83 14.94
CA GLU A 127 -3.70 -1.56 14.44
C GLU A 127 -4.48 -1.00 13.24
N LEU A 128 -5.28 -1.84 12.58
CA LEU A 128 -6.04 -1.45 11.40
C LEU A 128 -6.93 -0.21 11.62
N PRO A 129 -7.68 -0.08 12.74
CA PRO A 129 -8.49 1.12 12.99
C PRO A 129 -7.65 2.40 13.03
N ARG A 130 -6.47 2.37 13.65
CA ARG A 130 -5.55 3.52 13.71
C ARG A 130 -5.06 3.89 12.32
N VAL A 131 -4.59 2.90 11.54
CA VAL A 131 -4.10 3.13 10.17
C VAL A 131 -5.21 3.71 9.28
N LEU A 132 -6.44 3.19 9.36
CA LEU A 132 -7.56 3.72 8.59
C LEU A 132 -7.89 5.18 8.96
N LEU A 133 -7.75 5.57 10.22
CA LEU A 133 -7.90 6.98 10.64
C LEU A 133 -6.79 7.87 10.06
N GLU A 134 -5.54 7.40 10.02
CA GLU A 134 -4.42 8.14 9.41
C GLU A 134 -4.61 8.27 7.88
N LEU A 135 -5.07 7.21 7.20
CA LEU A 135 -5.39 7.28 5.77
C LEU A 135 -6.55 8.23 5.48
N ARG A 136 -7.58 8.23 6.34
CA ARG A 136 -8.67 9.21 6.23
C ARG A 136 -8.17 10.63 6.39
N ALA A 137 -7.28 10.89 7.36
CA ALA A 137 -6.74 12.22 7.62
C ALA A 137 -5.89 12.75 6.45
N CYS A 138 -5.18 11.87 5.71
CA CYS A 138 -4.39 12.27 4.56
C CYS A 138 -5.21 12.51 3.28
N LEU A 139 -6.46 12.06 3.23
CA LEU A 139 -7.37 12.31 2.12
C LEU A 139 -7.98 13.71 2.20
N LYS A 140 -8.09 14.37 1.04
CA LYS A 140 -8.88 15.58 0.89
C LYS A 140 -10.37 15.28 1.07
N PRO A 141 -11.22 16.28 1.42
CA PRO A 141 -12.67 16.14 1.34
C PRO A 141 -13.10 15.63 -0.04
N GLY A 142 -13.98 14.60 -0.10
CA GLY A 142 -14.37 13.95 -1.35
C GLY A 142 -13.34 12.94 -1.89
N GLY A 143 -12.22 12.76 -1.22
CA GLY A 143 -11.21 11.75 -1.58
C GLY A 143 -11.67 10.32 -1.33
N VAL A 144 -11.05 9.37 -2.00
CA VAL A 144 -11.47 7.97 -2.01
C VAL A 144 -10.35 7.06 -1.50
N LEU A 145 -10.68 6.17 -0.57
CA LEU A 145 -9.85 5.02 -0.23
C LEU A 145 -10.40 3.79 -0.97
N PHE A 146 -9.57 3.19 -1.82
CA PHE A 146 -9.81 1.88 -2.40
C PHE A 146 -8.99 0.83 -1.64
N SER A 147 -9.61 -0.31 -1.33
CA SER A 147 -8.86 -1.46 -0.82
C SER A 147 -9.33 -2.75 -1.48
N SER A 148 -8.37 -3.63 -1.76
CA SER A 148 -8.63 -5.03 -2.09
C SER A 148 -7.80 -5.91 -1.17
N ASN A 149 -8.38 -7.04 -0.76
CA ASN A 149 -7.71 -7.99 0.12
C ASN A 149 -7.98 -9.41 -0.36
N PRO A 150 -7.08 -10.37 -0.07
CA PRO A 150 -7.36 -11.77 -0.33
C PRO A 150 -8.63 -12.21 0.39
N HIS A 151 -9.41 -13.07 -0.27
CA HIS A 151 -10.54 -13.72 0.39
C HIS A 151 -10.02 -14.80 1.34
N GLY A 152 -10.47 -14.79 2.59
CA GLY A 152 -10.05 -15.73 3.63
C GLY A 152 -11.17 -16.07 4.61
N HIS A 153 -10.80 -16.71 5.71
CA HIS A 153 -11.72 -17.16 6.75
C HIS A 153 -11.67 -16.30 8.03
N ASN A 154 -11.20 -15.05 7.93
CA ASN A 154 -10.95 -14.13 9.07
C ASN A 154 -9.94 -14.72 10.07
N GLU A 155 -8.91 -15.34 9.56
CA GLU A 155 -7.79 -15.86 10.34
C GLU A 155 -6.64 -14.86 10.29
N GLU A 156 -6.05 -14.58 11.44
CA GLU A 156 -4.89 -13.70 11.57
C GLU A 156 -3.67 -14.53 11.96
N GLY A 157 -2.56 -14.42 11.22
CA GLY A 157 -1.36 -15.20 11.50
C GLY A 157 -0.31 -15.17 10.41
N TRP A 158 0.61 -16.11 10.49
CA TRP A 158 1.73 -16.25 9.57
C TRP A 158 1.41 -17.17 8.40
N SER A 159 1.71 -16.71 7.20
CA SER A 159 1.62 -17.50 5.97
C SER A 159 2.82 -17.20 5.07
N TYR A 160 3.56 -18.23 4.67
CA TYR A 160 4.76 -18.10 3.81
C TYR A 160 5.76 -17.02 4.28
N GLY A 161 5.98 -16.91 5.60
CA GLY A 161 6.92 -15.95 6.19
C GLY A 161 6.40 -14.51 6.32
N ARG A 162 5.12 -14.27 6.04
CA ARG A 162 4.46 -12.96 6.15
C ARG A 162 3.28 -13.03 7.09
N TYR A 163 3.10 -11.99 7.87
CA TYR A 163 1.93 -11.84 8.72
C TYR A 163 0.78 -11.23 7.92
N GLY A 164 -0.44 -11.69 8.19
CA GLY A 164 -1.63 -11.17 7.54
C GLY A 164 -2.91 -11.56 8.26
N THR A 165 -4.00 -10.90 7.89
CA THR A 165 -5.37 -11.10 8.40
C THR A 165 -6.30 -11.57 7.31
#